data_be10c95aa2068f4b75eda473468b0c60
#
_entry.id   be10c95aa2068f4b75eda473468b0c60
#
_cell.length_a   1.000
_cell.length_b   1.000
_cell.length_c   1.000
_cell.angle_alpha   90.00
_cell.angle_beta   90.00
_cell.angle_gamma   90.00
#
_symmetry.space_group_name_H-M   'P 1'
#
loop_
_entity.id
_entity.type
_entity.pdbx_description
1 polymer ?
#
loop_
_entity_poly.entity_id
_entity_poly.type
_entity_poly.pdbx_seq_one_letter_code
_entity_poly.pdbx_strand_id
1 'polypeptide(L)'
;MMKSQNSAIGRSHVVWLDVVRFVAMFTVVCCHSADPFNFYPGEPPANIDQIKFWGAAYGSFLRPCVPLFVMITGALLLPLKDDTSVFYKKRISRVFWPFLIWSVLYNLFPWITGQLGLSPEVILDFFPYSGEEVARQSLDVSLRYIAEIPLNFSIVDVHMWYIYLLIGLYLYLPVFSAWVEKASEKAKLWFLLAWGVSTLLPYYYQFVSPYVWGGCSWNSFNMLYYFCLLYTS
;
A
#
# COMPACT_ATOMS: atom_id res chain seq x y z
N MET A 1 21.19 6.89 -50.18
CA MET A 1 20.11 7.46 -49.38
C MET A 1 19.22 6.33 -48.86
N MET A 2 19.59 5.74 -47.74
CA MET A 2 18.80 4.70 -47.06
C MET A 2 18.07 5.37 -45.90
N LYS A 3 16.75 5.56 -46.02
CA LYS A 3 15.92 6.00 -44.90
C LYS A 3 15.85 4.91 -43.82
N SER A 4 16.41 5.21 -42.65
CA SER A 4 16.21 4.46 -41.44
C SER A 4 14.72 4.43 -41.10
N GLN A 5 14.09 3.28 -41.27
CA GLN A 5 12.79 2.98 -40.67
C GLN A 5 12.99 2.78 -39.18
N ASN A 6 12.85 3.84 -38.40
CA ASN A 6 12.61 3.71 -36.95
C ASN A 6 11.20 3.13 -36.78
N SER A 7 11.13 1.81 -36.73
CA SER A 7 9.94 1.11 -36.28
C SER A 7 9.75 1.46 -34.78
N ALA A 8 8.79 2.32 -34.50
CA ALA A 8 8.21 2.46 -33.18
C ALA A 8 7.64 1.09 -32.79
N ILE A 9 8.43 0.29 -32.08
CA ILE A 9 7.93 -0.91 -31.41
C ILE A 9 6.99 -0.40 -30.33
N GLY A 10 5.71 -0.25 -30.69
CA GLY A 10 4.65 -0.01 -29.75
C GLY A 10 4.72 -1.15 -28.70
N ARG A 11 4.82 -0.80 -27.43
CA ARG A 11 4.65 -1.78 -26.34
C ARG A 11 3.36 -2.52 -26.63
N SER A 12 3.45 -3.82 -26.91
CA SER A 12 2.26 -4.64 -27.08
C SER A 12 1.40 -4.46 -25.83
N HIS A 13 0.18 -3.99 -26.02
CA HIS A 13 -0.78 -3.82 -24.95
C HIS A 13 -1.14 -5.19 -24.39
N VAL A 14 -0.82 -5.44 -23.12
CA VAL A 14 -1.02 -6.74 -22.50
C VAL A 14 -2.36 -6.73 -21.77
N VAL A 15 -3.40 -7.16 -22.46
CA VAL A 15 -4.80 -7.10 -21.98
C VAL A 15 -5.00 -7.73 -20.60
N TRP A 16 -4.35 -8.86 -20.32
CA TRP A 16 -4.52 -9.50 -19.01
C TRP A 16 -4.01 -8.66 -17.84
N LEU A 17 -2.95 -7.84 -18.04
CA LEU A 17 -2.47 -6.92 -17.01
C LEU A 17 -3.50 -5.83 -16.66
N ASP A 18 -4.24 -5.36 -17.67
CA ASP A 18 -5.28 -4.37 -17.42
C ASP A 18 -6.49 -4.99 -16.74
N VAL A 19 -6.82 -6.26 -17.07
CA VAL A 19 -7.85 -7.00 -16.35
C VAL A 19 -7.45 -7.19 -14.88
N VAL A 20 -6.22 -7.59 -14.60
CA VAL A 20 -5.74 -7.76 -13.22
C VAL A 20 -5.73 -6.43 -12.46
N ARG A 21 -5.35 -5.31 -13.11
CA ARG A 21 -5.45 -3.97 -12.50
C ARG A 21 -6.90 -3.60 -12.17
N PHE A 22 -7.81 -3.86 -13.09
CA PHE A 22 -9.23 -3.59 -12.86
C PHE A 22 -9.75 -4.40 -11.68
N VAL A 23 -9.46 -5.70 -11.63
CA VAL A 23 -9.83 -6.57 -10.51
C VAL A 23 -9.22 -6.06 -9.21
N ALA A 24 -7.93 -5.70 -9.21
CA ALA A 24 -7.26 -5.16 -8.02
C ALA A 24 -7.90 -3.85 -7.54
N MET A 25 -8.23 -2.92 -8.45
CA MET A 25 -8.93 -1.69 -8.09
C MET A 25 -10.32 -1.95 -7.53
N PHE A 26 -11.08 -2.83 -8.17
CA PHE A 26 -12.41 -3.21 -7.71
C PHE A 26 -12.37 -3.84 -6.31
N THR A 27 -11.42 -4.75 -6.08
CA THR A 27 -11.26 -5.38 -4.76
C THR A 27 -10.79 -4.41 -3.68
N VAL A 28 -10.02 -3.35 -4.01
CA VAL A 28 -9.71 -2.26 -3.06
C VAL A 28 -10.99 -1.55 -2.62
N VAL A 29 -11.84 -1.15 -3.55
CA VAL A 29 -13.11 -0.47 -3.23
C VAL A 29 -13.98 -1.37 -2.35
N CYS A 30 -14.11 -2.64 -2.72
CA CYS A 30 -14.86 -3.62 -1.92
C CYS A 30 -14.24 -3.83 -0.53
N CYS A 31 -12.90 -3.84 -0.42
CA CYS A 31 -12.22 -3.98 0.87
C CYS A 31 -12.56 -2.82 1.80
N HIS A 32 -12.48 -1.59 1.30
CA HIS A 32 -12.82 -0.41 2.09
C HIS A 32 -14.31 -0.28 2.39
N SER A 33 -15.19 -0.81 1.54
CA SER A 33 -16.62 -0.88 1.84
C SER A 33 -16.96 -1.87 2.97
N ALA A 34 -16.05 -2.83 3.24
CA ALA A 34 -16.17 -3.78 4.34
C ALA A 34 -15.61 -3.25 5.68
N ASP A 35 -14.83 -2.17 5.67
CA ASP A 35 -14.21 -1.62 6.87
C ASP A 35 -15.21 -1.27 8.00
N PRO A 36 -16.39 -0.69 7.75
CA PRO A 36 -17.38 -0.42 8.80
C PRO A 36 -17.85 -1.68 9.55
N PHE A 37 -17.77 -2.85 8.94
CA PHE A 37 -18.10 -4.12 9.59
C PHE A 37 -16.97 -4.67 10.46
N ASN A 38 -15.74 -4.21 10.26
CA ASN A 38 -14.58 -4.61 11.03
C ASN A 38 -14.25 -3.63 12.16
N PHE A 39 -14.60 -2.36 11.97
CA PHE A 39 -14.33 -1.27 12.91
C PHE A 39 -15.66 -0.66 13.35
N TYR A 40 -16.14 -1.06 14.51
CA TYR A 40 -17.41 -0.58 15.05
C TYR A 40 -17.15 0.59 16.01
N PRO A 41 -17.43 1.84 15.63
CA PRO A 41 -17.37 2.97 16.56
C PRO A 41 -18.65 3.00 17.39
N GLY A 42 -18.59 2.68 18.67
CA GLY A 42 -19.73 2.76 19.58
C GLY A 42 -20.09 1.47 20.30
N GLU A 43 -21.29 1.44 20.90
CA GLU A 43 -21.78 0.25 21.58
C GLU A 43 -22.05 -0.89 20.59
N PRO A 44 -21.52 -2.10 20.87
CA PRO A 44 -21.68 -3.21 19.95
C PRO A 44 -23.16 -3.66 19.88
N PRO A 45 -23.72 -3.86 18.68
CA PRO A 45 -25.05 -4.40 18.52
C PRO A 45 -25.16 -5.86 19.01
N ALA A 46 -26.36 -6.33 19.32
CA ALA A 46 -26.59 -7.68 19.84
C ALA A 46 -26.06 -8.82 18.94
N ASN A 47 -25.87 -8.56 17.64
CA ASN A 47 -25.37 -9.52 16.66
C ASN A 47 -23.91 -9.25 16.24
N ILE A 48 -23.12 -8.61 17.09
CA ILE A 48 -21.73 -8.20 16.80
C ILE A 48 -20.86 -9.36 16.33
N ASP A 49 -21.03 -10.56 16.85
CA ASP A 49 -20.23 -11.72 16.46
C ASP A 49 -20.49 -12.15 15.02
N GLN A 50 -21.74 -12.08 14.57
CA GLN A 50 -22.07 -12.32 13.15
C GLN A 50 -21.50 -11.24 12.24
N ILE A 51 -21.59 -9.97 12.64
CA ILE A 51 -21.03 -8.85 11.90
C ILE A 51 -19.51 -9.02 11.77
N LYS A 52 -18.81 -9.32 12.85
CA LYS A 52 -17.35 -9.57 12.85
C LYS A 52 -16.97 -10.77 12.01
N PHE A 53 -17.74 -11.86 12.09
CA PHE A 53 -17.50 -13.03 11.26
C PHE A 53 -17.58 -12.73 9.76
N TRP A 54 -18.67 -12.10 9.33
CA TRP A 54 -18.86 -11.75 7.93
C TRP A 54 -17.91 -10.67 7.46
N GLY A 55 -17.60 -9.66 8.29
CA GLY A 55 -16.61 -8.65 8.01
C GLY A 55 -15.22 -9.26 7.81
N ALA A 56 -14.82 -10.20 8.69
CA ALA A 56 -13.54 -10.91 8.56
C ALA A 56 -13.50 -11.82 7.33
N ALA A 57 -14.57 -12.59 7.09
CA ALA A 57 -14.66 -13.48 5.92
C ALA A 57 -14.59 -12.67 4.61
N TYR A 58 -15.42 -11.66 4.48
CA TYR A 58 -15.47 -10.79 3.30
C TYR A 58 -14.15 -10.05 3.09
N GLY A 59 -13.63 -9.42 4.16
CA GLY A 59 -12.35 -8.71 4.13
C GLY A 59 -11.18 -9.61 3.75
N SER A 60 -11.15 -10.87 4.19
CA SER A 60 -10.07 -11.81 3.87
C SER A 60 -9.98 -12.12 2.37
N PHE A 61 -11.11 -12.25 1.68
CA PHE A 61 -11.16 -12.44 0.22
C PHE A 61 -10.70 -11.21 -0.57
N LEU A 62 -10.81 -10.02 -0.01
CA LEU A 62 -10.53 -8.76 -0.69
C LEU A 62 -9.10 -8.25 -0.43
N ARG A 63 -8.47 -8.68 0.66
CA ARG A 63 -7.11 -8.25 1.04
C ARG A 63 -6.01 -8.53 0.01
N PRO A 64 -6.10 -9.52 -0.90
CA PRO A 64 -5.12 -9.70 -1.97
C PRO A 64 -4.99 -8.52 -2.95
N CYS A 65 -5.84 -7.50 -2.86
CA CYS A 65 -5.79 -6.31 -3.73
C CYS A 65 -4.42 -5.63 -3.73
N VAL A 66 -3.81 -5.40 -2.57
CA VAL A 66 -2.48 -4.75 -2.47
C VAL A 66 -1.38 -5.66 -3.03
N PRO A 67 -1.28 -6.94 -2.65
CA PRO A 67 -0.39 -7.88 -3.31
C PRO A 67 -0.49 -7.88 -4.83
N LEU A 68 -1.70 -7.86 -5.39
CA LEU A 68 -1.89 -7.83 -6.85
C LEU A 68 -1.26 -6.58 -7.48
N PHE A 69 -1.37 -5.40 -6.87
CA PHE A 69 -0.71 -4.20 -7.38
C PHE A 69 0.82 -4.30 -7.33
N VAL A 70 1.37 -4.91 -6.27
CA VAL A 70 2.81 -5.14 -6.15
C VAL A 70 3.28 -6.12 -7.21
N MET A 71 2.56 -7.22 -7.44
CA MET A 71 2.85 -8.20 -8.50
C MET A 71 2.81 -7.57 -9.88
N ILE A 72 1.78 -6.79 -10.21
CA ILE A 72 1.71 -6.05 -11.48
C ILE A 72 2.91 -5.11 -11.63
N THR A 73 3.31 -4.44 -10.55
CA THR A 73 4.49 -3.56 -10.57
C THR A 73 5.76 -4.34 -10.89
N GLY A 74 5.94 -5.52 -10.29
CA GLY A 74 7.05 -6.44 -10.60
C GLY A 74 7.02 -6.89 -12.06
N ALA A 75 5.89 -7.42 -12.53
CA ALA A 75 5.73 -7.91 -13.90
C ALA A 75 6.03 -6.84 -14.97
N LEU A 76 5.77 -5.57 -14.67
CA LEU A 76 6.00 -4.47 -15.61
C LEU A 76 7.40 -3.88 -15.56
N LEU A 77 8.07 -3.99 -14.41
CA LEU A 77 9.31 -3.28 -14.15
C LEU A 77 10.54 -4.19 -14.12
N LEU A 78 10.37 -5.48 -13.82
CA LEU A 78 11.50 -6.41 -13.74
C LEU A 78 11.68 -7.20 -15.05
N PRO A 79 12.93 -7.42 -15.51
CA PRO A 79 14.13 -6.73 -15.07
C PRO A 79 14.16 -5.28 -15.57
N LEU A 80 14.79 -4.37 -14.81
CA LEU A 80 14.91 -2.96 -15.19
C LEU A 80 15.74 -2.79 -16.45
N LYS A 81 15.20 -2.04 -17.41
CA LYS A 81 15.87 -1.72 -18.68
C LYS A 81 16.49 -0.33 -18.70
N ASP A 82 15.99 0.57 -17.86
CA ASP A 82 16.47 1.93 -17.72
C ASP A 82 17.64 2.00 -16.71
N ASP A 83 18.53 2.96 -16.89
CA ASP A 83 19.50 3.31 -15.85
C ASP A 83 18.78 3.72 -14.54
N THR A 84 19.43 3.43 -13.41
CA THR A 84 18.86 3.64 -12.07
C THR A 84 18.40 5.09 -11.85
N SER A 85 19.20 6.06 -12.27
CA SER A 85 18.88 7.49 -12.10
C SER A 85 17.67 7.90 -12.94
N VAL A 86 17.59 7.41 -14.17
CA VAL A 86 16.46 7.62 -15.07
C VAL A 86 15.19 6.98 -14.54
N PHE A 87 15.34 5.75 -14.02
CA PHE A 87 14.23 5.03 -13.38
C PHE A 87 13.66 5.82 -12.21
N TYR A 88 14.50 6.25 -11.26
CA TYR A 88 14.04 7.01 -10.10
C TYR A 88 13.36 8.32 -10.51
N LYS A 89 13.97 9.09 -11.38
CA LYS A 89 13.40 10.34 -11.86
C LYS A 89 12.02 10.13 -12.50
N LYS A 90 11.86 9.09 -13.33
CA LYS A 90 10.58 8.80 -14.00
C LYS A 90 9.51 8.27 -13.07
N ARG A 91 9.85 7.42 -12.10
CA ARG A 91 8.87 6.69 -11.28
C ARG A 91 8.55 7.41 -9.99
N ILE A 92 9.57 7.83 -9.25
CA ILE A 92 9.34 8.50 -7.96
C ILE A 92 8.64 9.84 -8.20
N SER A 93 9.10 10.68 -9.14
CA SER A 93 8.47 11.98 -9.37
C SER A 93 6.99 11.88 -9.76
N ARG A 94 6.62 10.82 -10.50
CA ARG A 94 5.24 10.61 -10.94
C ARG A 94 4.29 10.26 -9.80
N VAL A 95 4.81 9.61 -8.75
CA VAL A 95 4.05 9.22 -7.56
C VAL A 95 4.16 10.28 -6.47
N PHE A 96 5.35 10.86 -6.31
CA PHE A 96 5.66 11.81 -5.24
C PHE A 96 4.83 13.09 -5.29
N TRP A 97 4.68 13.72 -6.45
CA TRP A 97 3.95 14.98 -6.54
C TRP A 97 2.46 14.84 -6.22
N PRO A 98 1.71 13.90 -6.82
CA PRO A 98 0.33 13.67 -6.41
C PRO A 98 0.21 13.31 -4.94
N PHE A 99 1.10 12.46 -4.43
CA PHE A 99 1.14 12.09 -3.02
C PHE A 99 1.30 13.32 -2.12
N LEU A 100 2.30 14.16 -2.36
CA LEU A 100 2.55 15.35 -1.55
C LEU A 100 1.36 16.31 -1.56
N ILE A 101 0.79 16.57 -2.74
CA ILE A 101 -0.36 17.47 -2.88
C ILE A 101 -1.55 16.93 -2.09
N TRP A 102 -1.89 15.67 -2.25
CA TRP A 102 -3.02 15.07 -1.56
C TRP A 102 -2.80 14.96 -0.06
N SER A 103 -1.61 14.56 0.40
CA SER A 103 -1.31 14.52 1.84
C SER A 103 -1.43 15.90 2.48
N VAL A 104 -0.95 16.95 1.82
CA VAL A 104 -1.14 18.32 2.32
C VAL A 104 -2.62 18.71 2.37
N LEU A 105 -3.38 18.42 1.31
CA LEU A 105 -4.81 18.71 1.26
C LEU A 105 -5.59 17.97 2.36
N TYR A 106 -5.34 16.68 2.55
CA TYR A 106 -5.98 15.90 3.60
C TYR A 106 -5.67 16.43 4.98
N ASN A 107 -4.41 16.77 5.26
CA ASN A 107 -4.00 17.30 6.57
C ASN A 107 -4.55 18.70 6.85
N LEU A 108 -4.83 19.51 5.82
CA LEU A 108 -5.46 20.82 5.97
C LEU A 108 -6.99 20.77 6.01
N PHE A 109 -7.58 19.71 5.47
CA PHE A 109 -9.04 19.63 5.28
C PHE A 109 -9.84 19.82 6.59
N PRO A 110 -9.51 19.18 7.73
CA PRO A 110 -10.27 19.38 8.96
C PRO A 110 -10.22 20.82 9.47
N TRP A 111 -9.08 21.49 9.36
CA TRP A 111 -8.95 22.89 9.74
C TRP A 111 -9.77 23.81 8.81
N ILE A 112 -9.67 23.60 7.49
CA ILE A 112 -10.41 24.41 6.49
C ILE A 112 -11.91 24.28 6.71
N THR A 113 -12.41 23.06 6.88
CA THR A 113 -13.84 22.80 7.10
C THR A 113 -14.33 23.39 8.41
N GLY A 114 -13.52 23.37 9.46
CA GLY A 114 -13.78 24.08 10.72
C GLY A 114 -13.91 25.59 10.54
N GLN A 115 -13.05 26.22 9.72
CA GLN A 115 -13.14 27.66 9.41
C GLN A 115 -14.39 27.99 8.57
N LEU A 116 -14.88 27.07 7.76
CA LEU A 116 -16.10 27.23 6.99
C LEU A 116 -17.37 26.99 7.81
N GLY A 117 -17.24 26.65 9.09
CA GLY A 117 -18.37 26.39 9.99
C GLY A 117 -19.14 25.11 9.67
N LEU A 118 -18.49 24.14 9.00
CA LEU A 118 -19.10 22.82 8.79
C LEU A 118 -19.16 22.06 10.12
N SER A 119 -20.22 21.28 10.29
CA SER A 119 -20.39 20.48 11.52
C SER A 119 -19.30 19.41 11.64
N PRO A 120 -18.87 19.08 12.87
CA PRO A 120 -17.93 17.99 13.11
C PRO A 120 -18.35 16.66 12.51
N GLU A 121 -19.65 16.37 12.44
CA GLU A 121 -20.21 15.15 11.87
C GLU A 121 -19.81 14.99 10.40
N VAL A 122 -19.85 16.06 9.60
CA VAL A 122 -19.43 16.03 8.20
C VAL A 122 -17.97 15.63 8.07
N ILE A 123 -17.11 16.08 8.99
CA ILE A 123 -15.69 15.73 8.98
C ILE A 123 -15.49 14.24 9.33
N LEU A 124 -16.24 13.76 10.32
CA LEU A 124 -16.19 12.35 10.74
C LEU A 124 -16.72 11.40 9.66
N ASP A 125 -17.66 11.83 8.82
CA ASP A 125 -18.13 11.06 7.66
C ASP A 125 -17.00 10.85 6.63
N PHE A 126 -16.11 11.85 6.45
CA PHE A 126 -14.94 11.71 5.57
C PHE A 126 -13.79 10.92 6.22
N PHE A 127 -13.67 10.97 7.54
CA PHE A 127 -12.61 10.33 8.31
C PHE A 127 -13.16 9.44 9.42
N PRO A 128 -13.86 8.36 9.09
CA PRO A 128 -14.61 7.54 10.06
C PRO A 128 -13.75 6.86 11.13
N TYR A 129 -12.42 6.81 10.92
CA TYR A 129 -11.48 6.24 11.89
C TYR A 129 -10.82 7.28 12.80
N SER A 130 -11.11 8.56 12.58
CA SER A 130 -10.59 9.65 13.39
C SER A 130 -11.61 10.01 14.46
N GLY A 131 -11.12 10.23 15.68
CA GLY A 131 -11.98 10.72 16.76
C GLY A 131 -12.39 12.18 16.57
N GLU A 132 -13.26 12.68 17.47
CA GLU A 132 -13.69 14.09 17.48
C GLU A 132 -12.55 15.12 17.47
N GLU A 133 -11.35 14.70 17.89
CA GLU A 133 -10.15 15.54 17.87
C GLU A 133 -9.82 16.05 16.46
N VAL A 134 -10.04 15.21 15.43
CA VAL A 134 -9.80 15.61 14.03
C VAL A 134 -10.81 16.66 13.58
N ALA A 135 -12.06 16.53 14.02
CA ALA A 135 -13.11 17.47 13.67
C ALA A 135 -12.84 18.91 14.23
N ARG A 136 -12.00 19.02 15.26
CA ARG A 136 -11.59 20.28 15.89
C ARG A 136 -10.11 20.60 15.67
N GLN A 137 -9.51 20.03 14.65
CA GLN A 137 -8.08 20.18 14.39
C GLN A 137 -7.70 21.64 14.15
N SER A 138 -6.72 22.10 14.90
CA SER A 138 -6.16 23.46 14.76
C SER A 138 -5.13 23.55 13.64
N LEU A 139 -4.80 24.75 13.19
CA LEU A 139 -3.82 24.98 12.13
C LEU A 139 -2.43 24.46 12.49
N ASP A 140 -2.00 24.64 13.74
CA ASP A 140 -0.70 24.18 14.22
C ASP A 140 -0.57 22.66 14.18
N VAL A 141 -1.62 21.93 14.52
CA VAL A 141 -1.68 20.46 14.38
C VAL A 141 -1.61 20.06 12.91
N SER A 142 -2.36 20.73 12.03
CA SER A 142 -2.31 20.50 10.58
C SER A 142 -0.91 20.73 10.01
N LEU A 143 -0.24 21.82 10.40
CA LEU A 143 1.11 22.11 9.94
C LEU A 143 2.14 21.11 10.46
N ARG A 144 1.98 20.62 11.69
CA ARG A 144 2.82 19.56 12.23
C ARG A 144 2.68 18.27 11.42
N TYR A 145 1.47 17.84 11.13
CA TYR A 145 1.24 16.64 10.29
C TYR A 145 1.83 16.81 8.89
N ILE A 146 1.73 18.00 8.29
CA ILE A 146 2.36 18.29 7.00
C ILE A 146 3.89 18.19 7.10
N ALA A 147 4.49 18.68 8.17
CA ALA A 147 5.93 18.57 8.37
C ALA A 147 6.39 17.12 8.60
N GLU A 148 5.53 16.26 9.11
CA GLU A 148 5.79 14.83 9.34
C GLU A 148 5.61 13.97 8.08
N ILE A 149 4.98 14.47 7.00
CA ILE A 149 4.76 13.72 5.74
C ILE A 149 6.01 12.96 5.23
N PRO A 150 7.24 13.52 5.27
CA PRO A 150 8.41 12.76 4.82
C PRO A 150 8.74 11.53 5.66
N LEU A 151 8.23 11.45 6.88
CA LEU A 151 8.55 10.41 7.85
C LEU A 151 7.40 9.43 8.07
N ASN A 152 6.17 9.92 8.05
CA ASN A 152 4.99 9.12 8.38
C ASN A 152 3.71 9.76 7.84
N PHE A 153 2.66 8.94 7.69
CA PHE A 153 1.30 9.42 7.46
C PHE A 153 0.61 9.74 8.79
N SER A 154 -0.30 10.71 8.78
CA SER A 154 -1.13 11.06 9.93
C SER A 154 -2.39 10.19 10.01
N ILE A 155 -3.19 10.39 11.06
CA ILE A 155 -4.49 9.72 11.18
C ILE A 155 -5.48 10.16 10.09
N VAL A 156 -5.29 11.35 9.53
CA VAL A 156 -6.17 11.92 8.50
C VAL A 156 -5.87 11.35 7.12
N ASP A 157 -4.60 11.05 6.83
CA ASP A 157 -4.15 10.52 5.55
C ASP A 157 -3.61 9.08 5.65
N VAL A 158 -4.13 8.29 6.61
CA VAL A 158 -3.72 6.90 6.85
C VAL A 158 -3.75 6.03 5.59
N HIS A 159 -4.67 6.27 4.68
CA HIS A 159 -4.78 5.55 3.40
C HIS A 159 -3.58 5.77 2.47
N MET A 160 -2.74 6.77 2.75
CA MET A 160 -1.49 7.02 2.00
C MET A 160 -0.37 6.02 2.34
N TRP A 161 -0.54 5.15 3.34
CA TRP A 161 0.45 4.14 3.73
C TRP A 161 1.00 3.34 2.55
N TYR A 162 0.16 3.05 1.56
CA TYR A 162 0.56 2.31 0.36
C TYR A 162 1.57 3.06 -0.51
N ILE A 163 1.50 4.39 -0.53
CA ILE A 163 2.43 5.21 -1.31
C ILE A 163 3.83 5.18 -0.69
N TYR A 164 3.91 5.21 0.64
CA TYR A 164 5.20 5.03 1.35
C TYR A 164 5.81 3.67 1.03
N LEU A 165 4.99 2.62 1.07
CA LEU A 165 5.41 1.28 0.67
C LEU A 165 5.91 1.27 -0.79
N LEU A 166 5.17 1.86 -1.72
CA LEU A 166 5.50 1.88 -3.14
C LEU A 166 6.81 2.65 -3.42
N ILE A 167 7.01 3.78 -2.77
CA ILE A 167 8.27 4.55 -2.86
C ILE A 167 9.42 3.70 -2.31
N GLY A 168 9.24 3.07 -1.16
CA GLY A 168 10.21 2.14 -0.59
C GLY A 168 10.58 1.02 -1.56
N LEU A 169 9.59 0.37 -2.18
CA LEU A 169 9.82 -0.65 -3.19
C LEU A 169 10.60 -0.11 -4.40
N TYR A 170 10.28 1.08 -4.90
CA TYR A 170 11.01 1.69 -6.00
C TYR A 170 12.47 1.96 -5.66
N LEU A 171 12.79 2.35 -4.43
CA LEU A 171 14.18 2.56 -4.00
C LEU A 171 15.00 1.26 -4.04
N TYR A 172 14.39 0.13 -3.68
CA TYR A 172 15.07 -1.17 -3.68
C TYR A 172 15.05 -1.89 -5.05
N LEU A 173 14.15 -1.51 -5.94
CA LEU A 173 13.91 -2.23 -7.19
C LEU A 173 15.15 -2.39 -8.07
N PRO A 174 16.08 -1.40 -8.23
CA PRO A 174 17.29 -1.58 -9.02
C PRO A 174 18.22 -2.64 -8.45
N VAL A 175 18.39 -2.69 -7.13
CA VAL A 175 19.21 -3.70 -6.46
C VAL A 175 18.62 -5.08 -6.66
N PHE A 176 17.30 -5.20 -6.44
CA PHE A 176 16.58 -6.45 -6.61
C PHE A 176 16.58 -6.92 -8.07
N SER A 177 16.41 -6.00 -9.02
CA SER A 177 16.49 -6.30 -10.45
C SER A 177 17.85 -6.89 -10.84
N ALA A 178 18.95 -6.29 -10.37
CA ALA A 178 20.29 -6.80 -10.63
C ALA A 178 20.52 -8.21 -10.05
N TRP A 179 19.92 -8.49 -8.89
CA TRP A 179 19.96 -9.83 -8.31
C TRP A 179 19.12 -10.82 -9.12
N VAL A 180 17.87 -10.49 -9.47
CA VAL A 180 16.98 -11.35 -10.25
C VAL A 180 17.59 -11.73 -11.60
N GLU A 181 18.27 -10.78 -12.26
CA GLU A 181 18.91 -11.02 -13.55
C GLU A 181 20.07 -12.01 -13.47
N LYS A 182 20.86 -11.97 -12.38
CA LYS A 182 22.07 -12.79 -12.20
C LYS A 182 21.84 -14.06 -11.39
N ALA A 183 20.78 -14.15 -10.62
CA ALA A 183 20.51 -15.27 -9.74
C ALA A 183 20.15 -16.54 -10.53
N SER A 184 20.67 -17.68 -10.09
CA SER A 184 20.26 -18.98 -10.64
C SER A 184 18.80 -19.29 -10.26
N GLU A 185 18.12 -20.11 -11.05
CA GLU A 185 16.75 -20.55 -10.76
C GLU A 185 16.66 -21.22 -9.38
N LYS A 186 17.70 -21.94 -8.97
CA LYS A 186 17.77 -22.55 -7.64
C LYS A 186 17.82 -21.48 -6.53
N ALA A 187 18.58 -20.41 -6.71
CA ALA A 187 18.64 -19.30 -5.74
C ALA A 187 17.30 -18.57 -5.64
N LYS A 188 16.62 -18.36 -6.77
CA LYS A 188 15.28 -17.78 -6.82
C LYS A 188 14.26 -18.66 -6.08
N LEU A 189 14.33 -19.97 -6.30
CA LEU A 189 13.45 -20.93 -5.60
C LEU A 189 13.68 -20.91 -4.07
N TRP A 190 14.95 -20.90 -3.62
CA TRP A 190 15.24 -20.79 -2.21
C TRP A 190 14.75 -19.49 -1.60
N PHE A 191 14.86 -18.39 -2.33
CA PHE A 191 14.30 -17.11 -1.90
C PHE A 191 12.78 -17.18 -1.72
N LEU A 192 12.05 -17.77 -2.69
CA LEU A 192 10.60 -17.97 -2.60
C LEU A 192 10.20 -18.88 -1.44
N LEU A 193 10.95 -19.95 -1.20
CA LEU A 193 10.71 -20.84 -0.06
C LEU A 193 10.93 -20.12 1.27
N ALA A 194 12.02 -19.36 1.40
CA ALA A 194 12.30 -18.57 2.60
C ALA A 194 11.20 -17.52 2.85
N TRP A 195 10.72 -16.89 1.78
CA TRP A 195 9.58 -15.99 1.86
C TRP A 195 8.31 -16.71 2.32
N GLY A 196 7.95 -17.83 1.69
CA GLY A 196 6.76 -18.61 2.08
C GLY A 196 6.80 -19.02 3.55
N VAL A 197 7.96 -19.46 4.04
CA VAL A 197 8.15 -19.75 5.47
C VAL A 197 7.99 -18.48 6.31
N SER A 198 8.61 -17.37 5.92
CA SER A 198 8.54 -16.11 6.69
C SER A 198 7.11 -15.55 6.81
N THR A 199 6.28 -15.74 5.78
CA THR A 199 4.87 -15.32 5.83
C THR A 199 4.02 -16.15 6.80
N LEU A 200 4.44 -17.37 7.12
CA LEU A 200 3.76 -18.23 8.09
C LEU A 200 4.17 -17.94 9.54
N LEU A 201 5.34 -17.33 9.76
CA LEU A 201 5.86 -17.08 11.11
C LEU A 201 4.93 -16.25 12.01
N PRO A 202 4.25 -15.18 11.55
CA PRO A 202 3.31 -14.42 12.37
C PRO A 202 2.13 -15.27 12.87
N TYR A 203 1.65 -16.20 12.03
CA TYR A 203 0.57 -17.12 12.42
C TYR A 203 1.07 -18.16 13.42
N TYR A 204 2.27 -18.69 13.19
CA TYR A 204 2.90 -19.62 14.13
C TYR A 204 3.10 -18.97 15.53
N TYR A 205 3.50 -17.71 15.56
CA TYR A 205 3.63 -16.93 16.80
C TYR A 205 2.34 -16.87 17.61
N GLN A 206 1.18 -16.72 16.97
CA GLN A 206 -0.11 -16.71 17.66
C GLN A 206 -0.43 -18.04 18.35
N PHE A 207 0.09 -19.15 17.83
CA PHE A 207 -0.22 -20.48 18.33
C PHE A 207 0.81 -21.02 19.33
N VAL A 208 2.08 -20.63 19.24
CA VAL A 208 3.17 -21.31 19.93
C VAL A 208 3.65 -20.59 21.19
N SER A 209 3.71 -19.33 21.23
CA SER A 209 3.92 -18.52 22.47
C SER A 209 4.47 -17.12 22.19
N PRO A 210 3.97 -16.09 22.86
CA PRO A 210 4.54 -14.74 22.82
C PRO A 210 5.97 -14.65 23.41
N TYR A 211 6.45 -15.67 24.10
CA TYR A 211 7.74 -15.66 24.80
C TYR A 211 8.95 -16.07 23.94
N VAL A 212 8.73 -16.72 22.79
CA VAL A 212 9.83 -17.27 21.98
C VAL A 212 10.45 -16.22 21.04
N TRP A 213 9.72 -15.19 20.66
CA TRP A 213 10.11 -14.22 19.63
C TRP A 213 9.99 -12.76 20.06
N GLY A 214 10.17 -12.49 21.33
CA GLY A 214 10.11 -11.12 21.86
C GLY A 214 11.14 -10.20 21.20
N GLY A 215 10.74 -9.48 20.15
CA GLY A 215 11.58 -8.50 19.45
C GLY A 215 11.46 -8.45 17.92
N CYS A 216 10.86 -9.45 17.28
CA CYS A 216 10.57 -9.34 15.84
C CYS A 216 9.35 -8.46 15.63
N SER A 217 9.55 -7.22 15.22
CA SER A 217 8.44 -6.36 14.87
C SER A 217 7.73 -6.90 13.62
N TRP A 218 6.42 -6.91 13.65
CA TRP A 218 5.53 -7.22 12.51
C TRP A 218 5.96 -6.52 11.21
N ASN A 219 6.49 -5.31 11.32
CA ASN A 219 6.91 -4.49 10.19
C ASN A 219 8.07 -5.08 9.38
N SER A 220 9.00 -5.79 10.00
CA SER A 220 10.15 -6.39 9.31
C SER A 220 9.74 -7.53 8.38
N PHE A 221 8.75 -8.32 8.76
CA PHE A 221 8.23 -9.41 7.92
C PHE A 221 7.33 -8.89 6.79
N ASN A 222 6.60 -7.81 7.01
CA ASN A 222 5.79 -7.18 5.96
C ASN A 222 6.65 -6.66 4.80
N MET A 223 7.81 -6.07 5.08
CA MET A 223 8.74 -5.66 4.03
C MET A 223 9.17 -6.84 3.15
N LEU A 224 9.58 -7.96 3.75
CA LEU A 224 9.97 -9.15 3.01
C LEU A 224 8.82 -9.70 2.17
N TYR A 225 7.60 -9.69 2.69
CA TYR A 225 6.39 -10.09 1.97
C TYR A 225 6.20 -9.32 0.66
N TYR A 226 6.28 -8.00 0.69
CA TYR A 226 6.10 -7.17 -0.49
C TYR A 226 7.24 -7.29 -1.50
N PHE A 227 8.48 -7.46 -1.04
CA PHE A 227 9.61 -7.74 -1.94
C PHE A 227 9.45 -9.04 -2.71
N CYS A 228 8.93 -10.06 -2.07
CA CYS A 228 8.75 -11.35 -2.72
C CYS A 228 7.60 -11.33 -3.73
N LEU A 229 6.54 -10.56 -3.48
CA LEU A 229 5.47 -10.36 -4.45
C LEU A 229 5.96 -9.71 -5.75
N LEU A 230 6.96 -8.83 -5.67
CA LEU A 230 7.59 -8.28 -6.88
C LEU A 230 8.23 -9.36 -7.75
N TYR A 231 8.74 -10.43 -7.16
CA TYR A 231 9.40 -11.50 -7.89
C TYR A 231 8.43 -12.53 -8.47
N THR A 232 7.29 -12.79 -7.82
CA THR A 232 6.31 -13.80 -8.26
C THR A 232 5.45 -13.34 -9.44
N SER A 233 5.60 -12.13 -9.88
CA SER A 233 4.95 -11.54 -11.07
C SER A 233 5.80 -11.72 -12.32
#